data_c8b2df9a255831e75cbba7f35d16ea12
#
_entry.id   c8b2df9a255831e75cbba7f35d16ea12
#
_cell.length_a   1.000
_cell.length_b   1.000
_cell.length_c   1.000
_cell.angle_alpha   90.00
_cell.angle_beta   90.00
_cell.angle_gamma   90.00
#
_symmetry.space_group_name_H-M   'P 1'
#
loop_
_entity.id
_entity.type
_entity.pdbx_description
1 polymer ?
#
loop_
_entity_poly.entity_id
_entity_poly.type
_entity_poly.pdbx_seq_one_letter_code
_entity_poly.pdbx_strand_id
1 'polypeptide(L)'
;RGKLCARGLAGVQLLYHPDRVARPLIRTGDRGRAEFRAASWDEALRELTQRLQNLIGQQAGNTAVIITGPLTGYRAEVVRRFARALGADHFQLTTPDETVVRTAQRRAFGSEFLVDFALEQASYVLSFGADFLGTWLSPVRYSRGYGEFRQGRPGRRGTLVHIDPRFSTTAASADEWVPVKPGSEGL
;
A
#
# COMPACT_ATOMS: atom_id res chain seq x y z
N ARG A 1 -18.07 6.18 0.16
CA ARG A 1 -18.45 6.49 1.52
C ARG A 1 -18.74 5.17 2.25
N GLY A 2 -17.90 4.77 3.22
CA GLY A 2 -18.13 3.60 4.08
C GLY A 2 -18.10 2.23 3.39
N LYS A 3 -17.44 2.09 2.24
CA LYS A 3 -17.26 0.82 1.55
C LYS A 3 -15.92 0.19 1.95
N LEU A 4 -15.93 -1.12 2.13
CA LEU A 4 -14.75 -1.92 2.44
C LEU A 4 -14.64 -3.06 1.42
N CYS A 5 -13.41 -3.45 1.10
CA CYS A 5 -13.16 -4.69 0.38
C CYS A 5 -13.25 -5.90 1.33
N ALA A 6 -13.24 -7.11 0.79
CA ALA A 6 -13.28 -8.33 1.58
C ALA A 6 -12.17 -8.39 2.66
N ARG A 7 -10.96 -7.91 2.34
CA ARG A 7 -9.84 -7.83 3.32
C ARG A 7 -10.16 -6.87 4.47
N GLY A 8 -10.79 -5.73 4.18
CA GLY A 8 -11.20 -4.77 5.21
C GLY A 8 -12.29 -5.35 6.11
N LEU A 9 -13.24 -6.10 5.55
CA LEU A 9 -14.27 -6.82 6.32
C LEU A 9 -13.67 -7.93 7.19
N ALA A 10 -12.71 -8.69 6.65
CA ALA A 10 -12.03 -9.76 7.38
C ALA A 10 -11.05 -9.21 8.45
N GLY A 11 -10.70 -7.92 8.39
CA GLY A 11 -9.75 -7.30 9.32
C GLY A 11 -10.12 -7.44 10.80
N VAL A 12 -11.41 -7.52 11.12
CA VAL A 12 -11.89 -7.75 12.48
C VAL A 12 -11.43 -9.12 13.02
N GLN A 13 -11.33 -10.12 12.15
CA GLN A 13 -10.92 -11.47 12.53
C GLN A 13 -9.44 -11.53 12.97
N LEU A 14 -8.61 -10.59 12.51
CA LEU A 14 -7.20 -10.50 12.93
C LEU A 14 -7.03 -10.24 14.43
N LEU A 15 -8.03 -9.62 15.07
CA LEU A 15 -8.01 -9.38 16.52
C LEU A 15 -8.11 -10.70 17.32
N TYR A 16 -8.73 -11.70 16.73
CA TYR A 16 -9.02 -13.01 17.37
C TYR A 16 -8.17 -14.13 16.77
N HIS A 17 -7.21 -13.81 15.90
CA HIS A 17 -6.37 -14.83 15.29
C HIS A 17 -5.50 -15.52 16.37
N PRO A 18 -5.45 -16.86 16.43
CA PRO A 18 -4.73 -17.58 17.47
C PRO A 18 -3.22 -17.29 17.49
N ASP A 19 -2.62 -17.08 16.30
CA ASP A 19 -1.19 -16.80 16.18
C ASP A 19 -0.87 -15.29 16.29
N ARG A 20 -1.85 -14.47 16.65
CA ARG A 20 -1.62 -13.04 16.82
C ARG A 20 -0.66 -12.78 17.97
N VAL A 21 0.39 -12.00 17.72
CA VAL A 21 1.31 -11.53 18.77
C VAL A 21 0.55 -10.59 19.70
N ALA A 22 0.23 -11.06 20.91
CA ALA A 22 -0.59 -10.33 21.89
C ALA A 22 0.23 -9.48 22.87
N ARG A 23 1.55 -9.68 22.93
CA ARG A 23 2.47 -8.99 23.85
C ARG A 23 3.87 -8.88 23.23
N PRO A 24 4.74 -7.99 23.75
CA PRO A 24 6.12 -7.94 23.28
C PRO A 24 6.83 -9.29 23.40
N LEU A 25 7.69 -9.58 22.45
CA LEU A 25 8.52 -10.78 22.43
C LEU A 25 9.99 -10.37 22.35
N ILE A 26 10.82 -10.95 23.23
CA ILE A 26 12.27 -10.81 23.21
C ILE A 26 12.87 -12.12 22.71
N ARG A 27 13.70 -12.04 21.70
CA ARG A 27 14.38 -13.22 21.16
C ARG A 27 15.41 -13.75 22.15
N THR A 28 15.39 -15.07 22.39
CA THR A 28 16.30 -15.78 23.28
C THR A 28 17.28 -16.68 22.56
N GLY A 29 16.95 -17.09 21.33
CA GLY A 29 17.80 -17.93 20.50
C GLY A 29 18.60 -17.16 19.44
N ASP A 30 19.37 -17.90 18.64
CA ASP A 30 20.14 -17.37 17.53
C ASP A 30 19.25 -16.75 16.44
N ARG A 31 19.83 -15.88 15.61
CA ARG A 31 19.14 -15.31 14.45
C ARG A 31 18.73 -16.45 13.49
N GLY A 32 17.45 -16.46 13.11
CA GLY A 32 16.88 -17.53 12.26
C GLY A 32 16.15 -18.61 13.04
N ARG A 33 16.34 -18.73 14.36
CA ARG A 33 15.53 -19.58 15.22
C ARG A 33 14.36 -18.79 15.79
N ALA A 34 13.16 -19.34 15.72
CA ALA A 34 11.94 -18.72 16.25
C ALA A 34 11.79 -18.92 17.77
N GLU A 35 12.86 -18.67 18.52
CA GLU A 35 12.90 -18.81 19.97
C GLU A 35 12.70 -17.45 20.63
N PHE A 36 11.54 -17.25 21.25
CA PHE A 36 11.17 -15.98 21.87
C PHE A 36 10.58 -16.24 23.25
N ARG A 37 10.79 -15.30 24.16
CA ARG A 37 10.05 -15.21 25.42
C ARG A 37 9.13 -13.99 25.41
N ALA A 38 8.02 -14.11 26.12
CA ALA A 38 7.12 -12.98 26.35
C ALA A 38 7.80 -11.96 27.29
N ALA A 39 7.56 -10.67 27.03
CA ALA A 39 8.01 -9.56 27.84
C ALA A 39 6.87 -8.61 28.17
N SER A 40 7.02 -7.78 29.21
CA SER A 40 6.12 -6.67 29.46
C SER A 40 6.43 -5.49 28.52
N TRP A 41 5.48 -4.58 28.35
CA TRP A 41 5.71 -3.35 27.62
C TRP A 41 6.80 -2.48 28.26
N ASP A 42 6.85 -2.43 29.59
CA ASP A 42 7.88 -1.67 30.30
C ASP A 42 9.28 -2.23 30.07
N GLU A 43 9.41 -3.56 30.01
CA GLU A 43 10.69 -4.21 29.71
C GLU A 43 11.11 -3.92 28.27
N ALA A 44 10.22 -4.09 27.31
CA ALA A 44 10.50 -3.86 25.88
C ALA A 44 10.86 -2.40 25.61
N LEU A 45 10.15 -1.45 26.21
CA LEU A 45 10.42 -0.01 26.07
C LEU A 45 11.75 0.40 26.73
N ARG A 46 12.06 -0.15 27.89
CA ARG A 46 13.37 0.11 28.53
C ARG A 46 14.52 -0.37 27.65
N GLU A 47 14.44 -1.59 27.14
CA GLU A 47 15.49 -2.13 26.27
C GLU A 47 15.65 -1.30 24.98
N LEU A 48 14.53 -0.95 24.35
CA LEU A 48 14.54 -0.09 23.15
C LEU A 48 15.16 1.28 23.46
N THR A 49 14.70 1.92 24.52
CA THR A 49 15.19 3.25 24.92
C THR A 49 16.68 3.22 25.21
N GLN A 50 17.18 2.21 25.92
CA GLN A 50 18.60 2.07 26.22
C GLN A 50 19.44 1.92 24.95
N ARG A 51 18.98 1.11 23.98
CA ARG A 51 19.66 0.95 22.67
C ARG A 51 19.70 2.27 21.90
N LEU A 52 18.60 3.02 21.87
CA LEU A 52 18.54 4.32 21.20
C LEU A 52 19.45 5.36 21.89
N GLN A 53 19.46 5.40 23.21
CA GLN A 53 20.35 6.27 23.98
C GLN A 53 21.83 5.96 23.74
N ASN A 54 22.18 4.69 23.62
CA ASN A 54 23.55 4.29 23.28
C ASN A 54 23.94 4.79 21.87
N LEU A 55 23.05 4.66 20.88
CA LEU A 55 23.30 5.19 19.53
C LEU A 55 23.49 6.72 19.55
N ILE A 56 22.65 7.43 20.28
CA ILE A 56 22.76 8.90 20.42
C ILE A 56 24.08 9.26 21.10
N GLY A 57 24.43 8.60 22.20
CA GLY A 57 25.67 8.85 22.94
C GLY A 57 26.95 8.58 22.13
N GLN A 58 26.88 7.63 21.19
CA GLN A 58 27.97 7.29 20.28
C GLN A 58 27.95 8.13 18.99
N GLN A 59 26.99 9.05 18.81
CA GLN A 59 26.75 9.80 17.59
C GLN A 59 26.57 8.87 16.37
N ALA A 60 26.03 7.66 16.59
CA ALA A 60 25.88 6.60 15.61
C ALA A 60 24.44 6.49 15.05
N GLY A 61 23.65 7.56 15.11
CA GLY A 61 22.27 7.58 14.63
C GLY A 61 22.14 7.20 13.15
N ASN A 62 23.14 7.54 12.33
CA ASN A 62 23.23 7.17 10.91
C ASN A 62 23.39 5.67 10.65
N THR A 63 23.64 4.87 11.68
CA THR A 63 23.63 3.38 11.58
C THR A 63 22.26 2.78 11.83
N ALA A 64 21.30 3.60 12.25
CA ALA A 64 19.91 3.20 12.47
C ALA A 64 19.08 3.50 11.23
N VAL A 65 18.18 2.60 10.88
CA VAL A 65 17.23 2.75 9.79
C VAL A 65 15.82 2.48 10.31
N ILE A 66 14.92 3.41 9.98
CA ILE A 66 13.49 3.27 10.28
C ILE A 66 12.78 2.89 8.98
N ILE A 67 12.12 1.74 8.98
CA ILE A 67 11.35 1.27 7.83
C ILE A 67 9.87 1.26 8.21
N THR A 68 9.05 1.90 7.39
CA THR A 68 7.60 1.94 7.61
C THR A 68 6.84 1.54 6.35
N GLY A 69 5.61 1.05 6.53
CA GLY A 69 4.63 1.02 5.46
C GLY A 69 4.19 2.44 5.07
N PRO A 70 3.22 2.57 4.16
CA PRO A 70 2.70 3.87 3.75
C PRO A 70 2.14 4.64 4.95
N LEU A 71 2.70 5.81 5.21
CA LEU A 71 2.27 6.72 6.27
C LEU A 71 1.77 8.03 5.65
N THR A 72 0.68 8.54 6.19
CA THR A 72 0.12 9.83 5.80
C THR A 72 -0.23 10.68 7.01
N GLY A 73 -0.36 11.99 6.82
CA GLY A 73 -0.78 12.93 7.84
C GLY A 73 0.14 12.94 9.06
N TYR A 74 -0.46 13.02 10.24
CA TYR A 74 0.27 13.20 11.51
C TYR A 74 1.26 12.07 11.83
N ARG A 75 0.92 10.82 11.48
CA ARG A 75 1.83 9.67 11.69
C ARG A 75 3.15 9.83 10.93
N ALA A 76 3.08 10.26 9.67
CA ALA A 76 4.27 10.52 8.87
C ALA A 76 5.15 11.60 9.49
N GLU A 77 4.54 12.66 10.00
CA GLU A 77 5.26 13.75 10.67
C GLU A 77 5.97 13.29 11.95
N VAL A 78 5.29 12.51 12.79
CA VAL A 78 5.88 11.97 14.04
C VAL A 78 7.10 11.11 13.71
N VAL A 79 6.98 10.18 12.73
CA VAL A 79 8.10 9.30 12.37
C VAL A 79 9.26 10.12 11.79
N ARG A 80 8.96 11.10 10.94
CA ARG A 80 9.98 11.96 10.35
C ARG A 80 10.74 12.79 11.41
N ARG A 81 10.03 13.33 12.41
CA ARG A 81 10.64 14.04 13.52
C ARG A 81 11.51 13.12 14.38
N PHE A 82 11.00 11.92 14.64
CA PHE A 82 11.75 10.91 15.40
C PHE A 82 13.03 10.49 14.69
N ALA A 83 12.96 10.21 13.39
CA ALA A 83 14.13 9.88 12.57
C ALA A 83 15.19 10.99 12.61
N ARG A 84 14.76 12.25 12.42
CA ARG A 84 15.66 13.42 12.50
C ARG A 84 16.30 13.57 13.86
N ALA A 85 15.54 13.40 14.94
CA ALA A 85 16.05 13.53 16.31
C ALA A 85 17.08 12.44 16.62
N LEU A 86 16.94 11.25 16.04
CA LEU A 86 17.88 10.14 16.18
C LEU A 86 19.08 10.26 15.22
N GLY A 87 18.99 11.07 14.15
CA GLY A 87 19.98 11.08 13.06
C GLY A 87 19.90 9.86 12.17
N ALA A 88 18.74 9.19 12.11
CA ALA A 88 18.50 7.95 11.39
C ALA A 88 17.88 8.19 10.03
N ASP A 89 18.15 7.30 9.07
CA ASP A 89 17.44 7.26 7.80
C ASP A 89 16.02 6.71 7.97
N HIS A 90 15.09 7.26 7.19
CA HIS A 90 13.72 6.79 7.16
C HIS A 90 13.34 6.37 5.74
N PHE A 91 13.00 5.10 5.57
CA PHE A 91 12.48 4.54 4.33
C PHE A 91 11.01 4.20 4.48
N GLN A 92 10.18 4.84 3.67
CA GLN A 92 8.77 4.50 3.57
C GLN A 92 8.55 3.59 2.37
N LEU A 93 8.02 2.40 2.61
CA LEU A 93 7.64 1.48 1.54
C LEU A 93 6.41 2.04 0.83
N THR A 94 6.51 2.27 -0.47
CA THR A 94 5.39 2.64 -1.35
C THR A 94 5.07 1.48 -2.28
N THR A 95 3.84 1.42 -2.77
CA THR A 95 3.51 0.45 -3.81
C THR A 95 4.13 0.88 -5.14
N PRO A 96 4.63 -0.05 -5.97
CA PRO A 96 5.15 0.27 -7.29
C PRO A 96 4.14 1.07 -8.13
N ASP A 97 2.87 0.70 -8.10
CA ASP A 97 1.79 1.36 -8.83
C ASP A 97 1.66 2.85 -8.47
N GLU A 98 1.69 3.16 -7.17
CA GLU A 98 1.63 4.55 -6.71
C GLU A 98 2.83 5.36 -7.20
N THR A 99 4.02 4.78 -7.15
CA THR A 99 5.26 5.43 -7.60
C THR A 99 5.21 5.72 -9.10
N VAL A 100 4.75 4.76 -9.91
CA VAL A 100 4.60 4.92 -11.36
C VAL A 100 3.61 6.03 -11.69
N VAL A 101 2.44 6.03 -11.04
CA VAL A 101 1.41 7.06 -11.28
C VAL A 101 1.91 8.45 -10.89
N ARG A 102 2.57 8.61 -9.74
CA ARG A 102 3.15 9.89 -9.32
C ARG A 102 4.22 10.39 -10.31
N THR A 103 5.05 9.47 -10.80
CA THR A 103 6.07 9.80 -11.80
C THR A 103 5.45 10.23 -13.13
N ALA A 104 4.42 9.52 -13.58
CA ALA A 104 3.67 9.89 -14.78
C ALA A 104 3.00 11.27 -14.64
N GLN A 105 2.37 11.53 -13.49
CA GLN A 105 1.76 12.82 -13.17
C GLN A 105 2.77 13.96 -13.19
N ARG A 106 3.94 13.76 -12.59
CA ARG A 106 5.02 14.75 -12.62
C ARG A 106 5.46 15.07 -14.04
N ARG A 107 5.63 14.05 -14.87
CA ARG A 107 6.08 14.23 -16.26
C ARG A 107 5.02 14.90 -17.13
N ALA A 108 3.75 14.54 -16.96
CA ALA A 108 2.66 15.03 -17.81
C ALA A 108 2.11 16.39 -17.36
N PHE A 109 2.05 16.63 -16.04
CA PHE A 109 1.34 17.79 -15.46
C PHE A 109 2.18 18.61 -14.49
N GLY A 110 3.45 18.27 -14.26
CA GLY A 110 4.33 18.99 -13.34
C GLY A 110 4.00 18.83 -11.85
N SER A 111 3.12 17.89 -11.48
CA SER A 111 2.68 17.65 -10.10
C SER A 111 2.72 16.18 -9.73
N GLU A 112 2.95 15.87 -8.45
CA GLU A 112 3.06 14.50 -7.93
C GLU A 112 1.80 14.02 -7.20
N PHE A 113 0.66 14.61 -7.45
CA PHE A 113 -0.58 14.16 -6.82
C PHE A 113 -1.04 12.82 -7.37
N LEU A 114 -1.60 11.98 -6.50
CA LEU A 114 -2.36 10.83 -6.95
C LEU A 114 -3.69 11.32 -7.54
N VAL A 115 -3.95 10.91 -8.77
CA VAL A 115 -5.21 11.23 -9.45
C VAL A 115 -6.30 10.24 -9.04
N ASP A 116 -7.53 10.71 -9.01
CA ASP A 116 -8.72 9.87 -8.96
C ASP A 116 -9.35 9.84 -10.36
N PHE A 117 -9.40 8.66 -10.94
CA PHE A 117 -10.02 8.45 -12.25
C PHE A 117 -11.53 8.27 -12.07
N ALA A 118 -12.31 9.24 -12.56
CA ALA A 118 -13.76 9.24 -12.45
C ALA A 118 -14.39 8.29 -13.49
N LEU A 119 -14.22 6.97 -13.31
CA LEU A 119 -14.76 5.95 -14.21
C LEU A 119 -16.27 6.10 -14.42
N GLU A 120 -16.99 6.51 -13.40
CA GLU A 120 -18.43 6.74 -13.42
C GLU A 120 -18.86 7.81 -14.45
N GLN A 121 -17.97 8.67 -14.89
CA GLN A 121 -18.24 9.70 -15.90
C GLN A 121 -17.87 9.27 -17.31
N ALA A 122 -17.06 8.25 -17.46
CA ALA A 122 -16.61 7.77 -18.74
C ALA A 122 -17.73 7.02 -19.52
N SER A 123 -17.59 6.94 -20.81
CA SER A 123 -18.36 6.04 -21.69
C SER A 123 -17.49 4.96 -22.30
N TYR A 124 -16.18 5.21 -22.35
CA TYR A 124 -15.17 4.28 -22.82
C TYR A 124 -13.92 4.39 -21.94
N VAL A 125 -13.38 3.25 -21.55
CA VAL A 125 -12.14 3.15 -20.78
C VAL A 125 -11.19 2.21 -21.52
N LEU A 126 -10.00 2.71 -21.85
CA LEU A 126 -8.88 1.92 -22.35
C LEU A 126 -7.84 1.85 -21.22
N SER A 127 -7.57 0.64 -20.75
CA SER A 127 -6.69 0.40 -19.60
C SER A 127 -5.47 -0.41 -20.02
N PHE A 128 -4.28 0.04 -19.62
CA PHE A 128 -3.00 -0.60 -19.89
C PHE A 128 -2.39 -1.08 -18.57
N GLY A 129 -2.35 -2.40 -18.31
CA GLY A 129 -1.70 -3.03 -17.18
C GLY A 129 -2.26 -2.66 -15.80
N ALA A 130 -3.30 -1.82 -15.71
CA ALA A 130 -3.84 -1.34 -14.44
C ALA A 130 -5.00 -2.24 -13.96
N ASP A 131 -4.71 -3.17 -13.06
CA ASP A 131 -5.73 -4.03 -12.44
C ASP A 131 -6.56 -3.27 -11.39
N PHE A 132 -7.30 -2.27 -11.83
CA PHE A 132 -8.01 -1.33 -10.96
C PHE A 132 -9.20 -1.94 -10.21
N LEU A 133 -9.72 -3.10 -10.63
CA LEU A 133 -10.72 -3.86 -9.89
C LEU A 133 -10.12 -4.83 -8.88
N GLY A 134 -8.82 -5.15 -8.99
CA GLY A 134 -8.13 -6.11 -8.13
C GLY A 134 -7.15 -5.49 -7.16
N THR A 135 -6.05 -4.95 -7.66
CA THR A 135 -4.90 -4.56 -6.82
C THR A 135 -4.41 -3.12 -7.00
N TRP A 136 -4.74 -2.47 -8.12
CA TRP A 136 -4.16 -1.17 -8.47
C TRP A 136 -4.79 -0.01 -7.69
N LEU A 137 -3.97 0.80 -7.03
CA LEU A 137 -4.31 2.00 -6.24
C LEU A 137 -5.44 1.78 -5.23
N SER A 138 -6.70 1.94 -5.64
CA SER A 138 -7.87 1.86 -4.78
C SER A 138 -8.99 1.02 -5.39
N PRO A 139 -8.90 -0.32 -5.32
CA PRO A 139 -9.90 -1.22 -5.91
C PRO A 139 -11.33 -0.94 -5.42
N VAL A 140 -11.50 -0.54 -4.17
CA VAL A 140 -12.82 -0.20 -3.61
C VAL A 140 -13.43 1.02 -4.28
N ARG A 141 -12.63 2.06 -4.52
CA ARG A 141 -13.07 3.28 -5.21
C ARG A 141 -13.42 2.97 -6.67
N TYR A 142 -12.54 2.24 -7.34
CA TYR A 142 -12.70 1.93 -8.76
C TYR A 142 -13.78 0.89 -9.01
N SER A 143 -13.97 -0.12 -8.15
CA SER A 143 -15.10 -1.05 -8.28
C SER A 143 -16.45 -0.34 -8.19
N ARG A 144 -16.55 0.68 -7.31
CA ARG A 144 -17.76 1.50 -7.26
C ARG A 144 -17.95 2.31 -8.55
N GLY A 145 -16.91 3.03 -8.99
CA GLY A 145 -16.97 3.80 -10.23
C GLY A 145 -17.29 2.92 -11.44
N TYR A 146 -16.73 1.70 -11.47
CA TYR A 146 -17.01 0.70 -12.48
C TYR A 146 -18.47 0.23 -12.47
N GLY A 147 -19.05 0.01 -11.29
CA GLY A 147 -20.49 -0.32 -11.19
C GLY A 147 -21.38 0.74 -11.81
N GLU A 148 -21.14 2.02 -11.52
CA GLU A 148 -21.86 3.16 -12.13
C GLU A 148 -21.58 3.27 -13.65
N PHE A 149 -20.33 3.03 -14.07
CA PHE A 149 -19.92 3.01 -15.46
C PHE A 149 -20.66 1.93 -16.27
N ARG A 150 -20.93 0.76 -15.67
CA ARG A 150 -21.55 -0.38 -16.33
C ARG A 150 -23.07 -0.39 -16.26
N GLN A 151 -23.66 0.02 -15.16
CA GLN A 151 -25.09 -0.14 -14.87
C GLN A 151 -25.75 1.08 -14.22
N GLY A 152 -24.97 2.07 -13.80
CA GLY A 152 -25.50 3.20 -13.01
C GLY A 152 -26.36 4.20 -13.78
N ARG A 153 -26.42 4.08 -15.12
CA ARG A 153 -27.16 5.01 -15.99
C ARG A 153 -28.09 4.25 -16.95
N PRO A 154 -29.41 4.52 -16.91
CA PRO A 154 -30.33 3.90 -17.84
C PRO A 154 -29.95 4.16 -19.31
N GLY A 155 -29.97 3.12 -20.12
CA GLY A 155 -29.65 3.19 -21.55
C GLY A 155 -28.21 3.50 -21.91
N ARG A 156 -27.29 3.57 -20.91
CA ARG A 156 -25.88 3.87 -21.13
C ARG A 156 -24.99 2.89 -20.37
N ARG A 157 -24.37 1.99 -21.11
CA ARG A 157 -23.34 1.06 -20.62
C ARG A 157 -21.98 1.49 -21.13
N GLY A 158 -21.02 1.69 -20.24
CA GLY A 158 -19.65 2.00 -20.63
C GLY A 158 -18.94 0.77 -21.21
N THR A 159 -17.99 0.99 -22.11
CA THR A 159 -17.14 -0.04 -22.73
C THR A 159 -15.75 -0.03 -22.11
N LEU A 160 -15.27 -1.18 -21.66
CA LEU A 160 -13.92 -1.37 -21.11
C LEU A 160 -13.10 -2.28 -22.02
N VAL A 161 -11.98 -1.75 -22.52
CA VAL A 161 -10.91 -2.53 -23.15
C VAL A 161 -9.72 -2.56 -22.22
N HIS A 162 -9.19 -3.75 -21.95
CA HIS A 162 -8.07 -3.94 -21.03
C HIS A 162 -6.91 -4.67 -21.70
N ILE A 163 -5.76 -4.03 -21.74
CA ILE A 163 -4.51 -4.53 -22.34
C ILE A 163 -3.60 -4.93 -21.19
N ASP A 164 -3.36 -6.23 -21.01
CA ASP A 164 -2.60 -6.76 -19.87
C ASP A 164 -2.09 -8.17 -20.23
N PRO A 165 -0.84 -8.53 -19.90
CA PRO A 165 -0.34 -9.88 -20.06
C PRO A 165 -1.05 -10.90 -19.16
N ARG A 166 -1.67 -10.42 -18.06
CA ARG A 166 -2.33 -11.25 -17.06
C ARG A 166 -3.86 -11.15 -17.16
N PHE A 167 -4.53 -12.29 -17.14
CA PHE A 167 -5.98 -12.35 -17.02
C PHE A 167 -6.40 -12.06 -15.57
N SER A 168 -6.46 -10.75 -15.24
CA SER A 168 -6.79 -10.22 -13.93
C SER A 168 -8.30 -10.10 -13.71
N THR A 169 -8.73 -9.66 -12.51
CA THR A 169 -10.13 -9.32 -12.23
C THR A 169 -10.63 -8.23 -13.18
N THR A 170 -9.79 -7.27 -13.51
CA THR A 170 -10.11 -6.22 -14.49
C THR A 170 -10.26 -6.78 -15.89
N ALA A 171 -9.34 -7.68 -16.31
CA ALA A 171 -9.44 -8.37 -17.60
C ALA A 171 -10.73 -9.20 -17.72
N ALA A 172 -11.06 -9.98 -16.68
CA ALA A 172 -12.28 -10.80 -16.65
C ALA A 172 -13.58 -9.96 -16.68
N SER A 173 -13.49 -8.68 -16.31
CA SER A 173 -14.63 -7.75 -16.30
C SER A 173 -14.69 -6.84 -17.51
N ALA A 174 -13.69 -6.90 -18.41
CA ALA A 174 -13.62 -6.11 -19.63
C ALA A 174 -14.57 -6.65 -20.70
N ASP A 175 -14.96 -5.78 -21.63
CA ASP A 175 -15.68 -6.19 -22.85
C ASP A 175 -14.70 -6.82 -23.84
N GLU A 176 -13.45 -6.35 -23.83
CA GLU A 176 -12.35 -6.90 -24.61
C GLU A 176 -11.09 -6.93 -23.75
N TRP A 177 -10.45 -8.09 -23.67
CA TRP A 177 -9.11 -8.25 -23.11
C TRP A 177 -8.13 -8.54 -24.23
N VAL A 178 -7.10 -7.71 -24.34
CA VAL A 178 -6.03 -7.86 -25.32
C VAL A 178 -4.78 -8.39 -24.60
N PRO A 179 -4.45 -9.68 -24.75
CA PRO A 179 -3.24 -10.23 -24.15
C PRO A 179 -2.00 -9.72 -24.88
N VAL A 180 -1.04 -9.23 -24.10
CA VAL A 180 0.23 -8.72 -24.63
C VAL A 180 1.41 -9.39 -23.92
N LYS A 181 2.62 -9.27 -24.49
CA LYS A 181 3.82 -9.74 -23.79
C LYS A 181 4.11 -8.84 -22.59
N PRO A 182 4.53 -9.40 -21.43
CA PRO A 182 4.94 -8.58 -20.29
C PRO A 182 5.96 -7.52 -20.67
N GLY A 183 5.73 -6.28 -20.25
CA GLY A 183 6.58 -5.13 -20.57
C GLY A 183 6.33 -4.47 -21.94
N SER A 184 5.33 -4.92 -22.70
CA SER A 184 4.94 -4.31 -23.97
C SER A 184 3.65 -3.51 -23.90
N GLU A 185 3.12 -3.26 -22.72
CA GLU A 185 1.82 -2.58 -22.50
C GLU A 185 1.82 -1.13 -22.98
N GLY A 186 3.00 -0.54 -23.18
CA GLY A 186 3.18 0.83 -23.67
C GLY A 186 3.57 0.93 -25.15
N LEU A 187 3.63 -0.19 -25.86
CA LEU A 187 3.93 -0.25 -27.30
C LEU A 187 2.64 -0.34 -28.09
#